data_60d290efce8669d68c09a657466da1bf
#
_entry.id   60d290efce8669d68c09a657466da1bf
#
_cell.length_a   1.000
_cell.length_b   1.000
_cell.length_c   1.000
_cell.angle_alpha   90.00
_cell.angle_beta   90.00
_cell.angle_gamma   90.00
#
_symmetry.space_group_name_H-M   'P 1'
#
loop_
_entity.id
_entity.type
_entity.pdbx_description
1 polymer ?
#
loop_
_entity_poly.entity_id
_entity_poly.type
_entity_poly.pdbx_seq_one_letter_code
_entity_poly.pdbx_strand_id
1 'polypeptide(L)'
;MKIIITFCVLWIIGHSLYGQETWSLKKCIQHAVEHNLSLKQSELSVKSAAINLKEIKFGRLPNLNVGINPGVSFGRNIDPTTNSFITENIFSGNYSLSTNVPIYQGGLINNTIKFNRKQVEASKEDYQQSVNDISLKVANDFLTVLLSQERLEISKQNFESVKQQLDQ
;
A
#
# COMPACT_ATOMS: atom_id res chain seq x y z
N MET A 1 10.21 -2.68 -56.78
CA MET A 1 9.16 -2.08 -55.95
C MET A 1 8.07 -3.06 -55.54
N LYS A 2 7.49 -3.87 -56.45
CA LYS A 2 6.45 -4.88 -56.10
C LYS A 2 6.92 -5.97 -55.12
N ILE A 3 8.16 -6.46 -55.23
CA ILE A 3 8.72 -7.51 -54.36
C ILE A 3 8.89 -7.04 -52.91
N ILE A 4 9.25 -5.77 -52.70
CA ILE A 4 9.43 -5.18 -51.34
C ILE A 4 8.07 -5.03 -50.64
N ILE A 5 7.04 -4.63 -51.41
CA ILE A 5 5.66 -4.51 -50.86
C ILE A 5 5.11 -5.87 -50.43
N THR A 6 5.36 -6.91 -51.22
CA THR A 6 4.91 -8.28 -50.90
C THR A 6 5.62 -8.80 -49.65
N PHE A 7 6.90 -8.49 -49.46
CA PHE A 7 7.64 -8.90 -48.26
C PHE A 7 7.21 -8.15 -47.00
N CYS A 8 6.87 -6.85 -47.10
CA CYS A 8 6.30 -6.09 -45.98
C CYS A 8 4.90 -6.59 -45.59
N VAL A 9 4.06 -6.95 -46.54
CA VAL A 9 2.70 -7.52 -46.23
C VAL A 9 2.81 -8.87 -45.56
N LEU A 10 3.74 -9.74 -46.01
CA LEU A 10 3.97 -11.05 -45.34
C LEU A 10 4.49 -10.88 -43.88
N TRP A 11 5.29 -9.83 -43.62
CA TRP A 11 5.84 -9.58 -42.27
C TRP A 11 4.79 -9.06 -41.29
N ILE A 12 3.80 -8.31 -41.77
CA ILE A 12 2.67 -7.78 -40.97
C ILE A 12 1.69 -8.90 -40.57
N ILE A 13 1.47 -9.91 -41.44
CA ILE A 13 0.56 -11.02 -41.17
C ILE A 13 1.15 -12.01 -40.14
N GLY A 14 2.47 -12.11 -40.01
CA GLY A 14 3.15 -13.00 -39.06
C GLY A 14 2.97 -12.62 -37.57
N HIS A 15 2.51 -11.42 -37.23
CA HIS A 15 2.42 -10.96 -35.85
C HIS A 15 1.04 -11.10 -35.19
N SER A 16 0.04 -11.62 -35.91
CA SER A 16 -1.35 -11.70 -35.41
C SER A 16 -1.72 -13.04 -34.76
N LEU A 17 -0.80 -13.99 -34.56
CA LEU A 17 -1.06 -15.30 -33.98
C LEU A 17 -0.69 -15.39 -32.50
N TYR A 18 -0.88 -14.35 -31.71
CA TYR A 18 -0.95 -14.52 -30.26
C TYR A 18 -2.29 -15.13 -29.91
N GLY A 19 -2.33 -16.46 -29.88
CA GLY A 19 -3.47 -17.22 -29.36
C GLY A 19 -3.80 -16.74 -27.94
N GLN A 20 -5.08 -16.52 -27.65
CA GLN A 20 -5.52 -16.17 -26.31
C GLN A 20 -5.06 -17.26 -25.34
N GLU A 21 -4.13 -16.90 -24.45
CA GLU A 21 -3.64 -17.80 -23.42
C GLU A 21 -4.78 -18.15 -22.46
N THR A 22 -5.17 -19.42 -22.41
CA THR A 22 -6.20 -19.88 -21.46
C THR A 22 -5.64 -19.83 -20.05
N TRP A 23 -6.27 -19.06 -19.18
CA TRP A 23 -5.86 -18.93 -17.80
C TRP A 23 -6.42 -20.08 -16.96
N SER A 24 -5.54 -20.81 -16.28
CA SER A 24 -5.95 -21.77 -15.27
C SER A 24 -6.39 -21.06 -13.98
N LEU A 25 -7.23 -21.71 -13.17
CA LEU A 25 -7.63 -21.19 -11.86
C LEU A 25 -6.42 -20.77 -11.00
N LYS A 26 -5.37 -21.60 -10.97
CA LYS A 26 -4.14 -21.30 -10.23
C LYS A 26 -3.49 -20.01 -10.72
N LYS A 27 -3.42 -19.80 -12.03
CA LYS A 27 -2.83 -18.58 -12.63
C LYS A 27 -3.68 -17.35 -12.31
N CYS A 28 -5.02 -17.48 -12.32
CA CYS A 28 -5.91 -16.39 -11.92
C CYS A 28 -5.72 -16.00 -10.45
N ILE A 29 -5.66 -16.97 -9.53
CA ILE A 29 -5.42 -16.72 -8.10
C ILE A 29 -4.06 -16.05 -7.89
N GLN A 30 -3.00 -16.59 -8.49
CA GLN A 30 -1.66 -16.01 -8.35
C GLN A 30 -1.60 -14.58 -8.84
N HIS A 31 -2.15 -14.31 -10.01
CA HIS A 31 -2.22 -12.95 -10.57
C HIS A 31 -3.02 -11.99 -9.67
N ALA A 32 -4.14 -12.45 -9.12
CA ALA A 32 -4.94 -11.64 -8.21
C ALA A 32 -4.18 -11.32 -6.92
N VAL A 33 -3.49 -12.30 -6.33
CA VAL A 33 -2.68 -12.07 -5.11
C VAL A 33 -1.54 -11.09 -5.36
N GLU A 34 -0.89 -11.15 -6.51
CA GLU A 34 0.24 -10.27 -6.85
C GLU A 34 -0.20 -8.83 -7.18
N HIS A 35 -1.38 -8.64 -7.77
CA HIS A 35 -1.81 -7.36 -8.33
C HIS A 35 -2.99 -6.72 -7.61
N ASN A 36 -3.60 -7.37 -6.64
CA ASN A 36 -4.76 -6.83 -5.94
C ASN A 36 -4.38 -5.66 -5.03
N LEU A 37 -5.03 -4.52 -5.22
CA LEU A 37 -4.76 -3.30 -4.46
C LEU A 37 -5.11 -3.44 -2.98
N SER A 38 -6.18 -4.17 -2.63
CA SER A 38 -6.58 -4.40 -1.24
C SER A 38 -5.54 -5.21 -0.48
N LEU A 39 -4.94 -6.24 -1.11
CA LEU A 39 -3.84 -7.01 -0.52
C LEU A 39 -2.59 -6.14 -0.33
N LYS A 40 -2.29 -5.27 -1.29
CA LYS A 40 -1.20 -4.31 -1.17
C LYS A 40 -1.41 -3.38 0.03
N GLN A 41 -2.63 -2.91 0.23
CA GLN A 41 -2.99 -2.07 1.38
C GLN A 41 -2.85 -2.82 2.70
N SER A 42 -3.29 -4.08 2.77
CA SER A 42 -3.13 -4.93 3.95
C SER A 42 -1.65 -5.21 4.25
N GLU A 43 -0.82 -5.46 3.22
CA GLU A 43 0.65 -5.59 3.35
C GLU A 43 1.28 -4.33 3.93
N LEU A 44 0.85 -3.14 3.47
CA LEU A 44 1.32 -1.86 4.01
C LEU A 44 0.91 -1.66 5.46
N SER A 45 -0.26 -2.17 5.87
CA SER A 45 -0.69 -2.15 7.28
C SER A 45 0.24 -2.97 8.17
N VAL A 46 0.68 -4.15 7.70
CA VAL A 46 1.70 -4.96 8.42
C VAL A 46 3.02 -4.20 8.55
N LYS A 47 3.47 -3.56 7.47
CA LYS A 47 4.71 -2.75 7.49
C LYS A 47 4.59 -1.57 8.46
N SER A 48 3.45 -0.90 8.47
CA SER A 48 3.17 0.21 9.39
C SER A 48 3.20 -0.25 10.86
N ALA A 49 2.57 -1.37 11.19
CA ALA A 49 2.62 -1.95 12.53
C ALA A 49 4.07 -2.31 12.95
N ALA A 50 4.87 -2.85 12.03
CA ALA A 50 6.27 -3.18 12.28
C ALA A 50 7.13 -1.93 12.53
N ILE A 51 6.89 -0.83 11.79
CA ILE A 51 7.56 0.45 11.98
C ILE A 51 7.18 1.05 13.34
N ASN A 52 5.90 1.02 13.70
CA ASN A 52 5.42 1.50 15.00
C ASN A 52 6.08 0.71 16.16
N LEU A 53 6.19 -0.61 16.05
CA LEU A 53 6.94 -1.42 17.03
C LEU A 53 8.40 -0.99 17.13
N LYS A 54 9.04 -0.65 16.01
CA LYS A 54 10.42 -0.16 15.98
C LYS A 54 10.54 1.21 16.67
N GLU A 55 9.62 2.12 16.41
CA GLU A 55 9.53 3.43 17.05
C GLU A 55 9.42 3.31 18.57
N ILE A 56 8.48 2.47 19.04
CA ILE A 56 8.30 2.23 20.48
C ILE A 56 9.57 1.66 21.14
N LYS A 57 10.31 0.79 20.45
CA LYS A 57 11.60 0.29 20.95
C LYS A 57 12.63 1.40 21.10
N PHE A 58 12.63 2.38 20.18
CA PHE A 58 13.49 3.55 20.25
C PHE A 58 13.11 4.53 21.36
N GLY A 59 11.89 4.48 21.87
CA GLY A 59 11.47 5.22 23.07
C GLY A 59 12.29 4.91 24.34
N ARG A 60 13.17 3.90 24.32
CA ARG A 60 14.17 3.63 25.37
C ARG A 60 15.46 4.44 25.22
N LEU A 61 15.66 5.04 24.05
CA LEU A 61 16.85 5.83 23.78
C LEU A 61 16.63 7.27 24.22
N PRO A 62 17.73 8.02 24.51
CA PRO A 62 17.62 9.44 24.76
C PRO A 62 17.04 10.17 23.55
N ASN A 63 16.11 11.08 23.81
CA ASN A 63 15.68 12.04 22.80
C ASN A 63 16.60 13.28 22.86
N LEU A 64 16.73 13.99 21.77
CA LEU A 64 17.44 15.24 21.67
C LEU A 64 16.50 16.29 21.10
N ASN A 65 16.22 17.32 21.90
CA ASN A 65 15.38 18.42 21.48
C ASN A 65 16.23 19.69 21.37
N VAL A 66 16.15 20.36 20.24
CA VAL A 66 16.76 21.65 19.97
C VAL A 66 15.68 22.69 19.83
N GLY A 67 15.69 23.70 20.67
CA GLY A 67 14.80 24.85 20.59
C GLY A 67 15.58 26.10 20.17
N ILE A 68 15.04 26.82 19.17
CA ILE A 68 15.57 28.09 18.71
C ILE A 68 14.40 29.06 18.66
N ASN A 69 14.44 30.07 19.53
CA ASN A 69 13.37 31.09 19.61
C ASN A 69 13.98 32.48 19.37
N PRO A 70 14.08 32.92 18.11
CA PRO A 70 14.47 34.27 17.80
C PRO A 70 13.34 35.26 18.16
N GLY A 71 13.67 36.37 18.75
CA GLY A 71 12.72 37.42 19.08
C GLY A 71 13.23 38.76 18.57
N VAL A 72 12.29 39.62 18.17
CA VAL A 72 12.57 41.02 17.81
C VAL A 72 11.61 41.90 18.61
N SER A 73 12.15 42.83 19.37
CA SER A 73 11.40 43.83 20.12
C SER A 73 11.51 45.19 19.43
N PHE A 74 10.37 45.79 19.10
CA PHE A 74 10.33 47.11 18.44
C PHE A 74 9.91 48.20 19.42
N GLY A 75 10.46 49.41 19.27
CA GLY A 75 10.03 50.59 20.03
C GLY A 75 10.96 50.89 21.22
N ARG A 76 10.34 51.42 22.29
CA ARG A 76 11.13 51.82 23.50
C ARG A 76 11.43 50.57 24.34
N ASN A 77 12.67 50.18 24.35
CA ASN A 77 13.18 49.03 25.07
C ASN A 77 14.21 49.44 26.15
N ILE A 78 14.51 48.49 27.05
CA ILE A 78 15.61 48.67 28.00
C ILE A 78 16.80 47.94 27.40
N ASP A 79 17.94 48.63 27.21
CA ASP A 79 19.20 48.06 26.81
C ASP A 79 19.70 47.14 27.93
N PRO A 80 19.88 45.84 27.69
CA PRO A 80 20.31 44.88 28.71
C PRO A 80 21.74 45.12 29.20
N THR A 81 22.56 45.91 28.49
CA THR A 81 23.94 46.21 28.85
C THR A 81 24.07 47.44 29.74
N THR A 82 23.34 48.51 29.40
CA THR A 82 23.44 49.81 30.11
C THR A 82 22.28 50.07 31.08
N ASN A 83 21.24 49.22 31.05
CA ASN A 83 19.98 49.36 31.80
C ASN A 83 19.29 50.73 31.59
N SER A 84 19.51 51.34 30.41
CA SER A 84 18.93 52.62 29.99
C SER A 84 17.82 52.41 28.98
N PHE A 85 16.87 53.37 28.91
CA PHE A 85 15.82 53.31 27.85
C PHE A 85 16.41 53.73 26.51
N ILE A 86 16.23 52.85 25.52
CA ILE A 86 16.61 53.10 24.12
C ILE A 86 15.38 52.94 23.24
N THR A 87 15.35 53.64 22.12
CA THR A 87 14.29 53.49 21.10
C THR A 87 14.92 52.84 19.86
N GLU A 88 15.23 51.57 19.98
CA GLU A 88 15.86 50.77 18.93
C GLU A 88 15.25 49.40 18.89
N ASN A 89 15.46 48.68 17.76
CA ASN A 89 15.04 47.32 17.62
C ASN A 89 16.04 46.40 18.30
N ILE A 90 15.56 45.64 19.29
CA ILE A 90 16.42 44.69 20.02
C ILE A 90 16.16 43.28 19.45
N PHE A 91 17.22 42.65 18.96
CA PHE A 91 17.21 41.23 18.59
C PHE A 91 17.61 40.39 19.80
N SER A 92 16.79 39.43 20.13
CA SER A 92 17.06 38.43 21.18
C SER A 92 16.98 37.03 20.59
N GLY A 93 17.76 36.12 21.15
CA GLY A 93 17.69 34.71 20.74
C GLY A 93 17.86 33.81 21.97
N ASN A 94 16.95 32.86 22.11
CA ASN A 94 17.09 31.84 23.12
C ASN A 94 17.34 30.48 22.41
N TYR A 95 18.44 29.86 22.75
CA TYR A 95 18.85 28.56 22.24
C TYR A 95 18.78 27.56 23.39
N SER A 96 18.07 26.47 23.20
CA SER A 96 17.95 25.41 24.20
C SER A 96 18.29 24.06 23.58
N LEU A 97 19.02 23.26 24.34
CA LEU A 97 19.33 21.87 24.03
C LEU A 97 18.91 21.03 25.21
N SER A 98 18.01 20.09 25.02
CA SER A 98 17.56 19.21 26.09
C SER A 98 17.51 17.75 25.63
N THR A 99 17.84 16.86 26.56
CA THR A 99 17.74 15.40 26.35
C THR A 99 17.03 14.79 27.53
N ASN A 100 16.20 13.77 27.26
CA ASN A 100 15.51 13.02 28.29
C ASN A 100 15.59 11.52 28.01
N VAL A 101 15.87 10.73 29.05
CA VAL A 101 15.95 9.27 29.01
C VAL A 101 15.03 8.71 30.08
N PRO A 102 14.01 7.90 29.70
CA PRO A 102 13.19 7.21 30.69
C PRO A 102 13.98 6.02 31.29
N ILE A 103 14.40 6.12 32.54
CA ILE A 103 15.16 5.06 33.20
C ILE A 103 14.21 3.95 33.68
N TYR A 104 13.10 4.32 34.31
CA TYR A 104 12.11 3.39 34.82
C TYR A 104 10.70 3.99 34.81
N GLN A 105 9.74 3.23 34.28
CA GLN A 105 8.32 3.61 34.19
C GLN A 105 7.41 2.44 34.61
N GLY A 106 7.72 1.74 35.71
CA GLY A 106 6.86 0.67 36.21
C GLY A 106 6.59 -0.48 35.22
N GLY A 107 7.53 -0.75 34.30
CA GLY A 107 7.37 -1.77 33.26
C GLY A 107 6.51 -1.34 32.05
N LEU A 108 6.00 -0.11 32.00
CA LEU A 108 5.14 0.39 30.92
C LEU A 108 5.77 0.17 29.53
N ILE A 109 7.00 0.61 29.31
CA ILE A 109 7.68 0.46 28.02
C ILE A 109 7.78 -1.01 27.61
N ASN A 110 8.13 -1.90 28.53
CA ASN A 110 8.23 -3.34 28.26
C ASN A 110 6.88 -3.95 27.83
N ASN A 111 5.81 -3.59 28.53
CA ASN A 111 4.48 -4.08 28.22
C ASN A 111 3.95 -3.49 26.91
N THR A 112 4.23 -2.21 26.63
CA THR A 112 3.88 -1.58 25.35
C THR A 112 4.60 -2.26 24.19
N ILE A 113 5.89 -2.63 24.34
CA ILE A 113 6.61 -3.38 23.32
C ILE A 113 6.00 -4.77 23.11
N LYS A 114 5.63 -5.48 24.19
CA LYS A 114 4.97 -6.79 24.08
C LYS A 114 3.63 -6.68 23.36
N PHE A 115 2.82 -5.69 23.75
CA PHE A 115 1.52 -5.41 23.10
C PHE A 115 1.70 -5.15 21.60
N ASN A 116 2.59 -4.23 21.21
CA ASN A 116 2.80 -3.90 19.81
C ASN A 116 3.43 -5.04 19.00
N ARG A 117 4.19 -5.94 19.64
CA ARG A 117 4.64 -7.18 19.00
C ARG A 117 3.44 -8.06 18.63
N LYS A 118 2.47 -8.20 19.54
CA LYS A 118 1.23 -8.95 19.26
C LYS A 118 0.37 -8.26 18.20
N GLN A 119 0.38 -6.94 18.16
CA GLN A 119 -0.30 -6.18 17.10
C GLN A 119 0.30 -6.46 15.71
N VAL A 120 1.63 -6.59 15.60
CA VAL A 120 2.28 -7.00 14.34
C VAL A 120 1.90 -8.42 13.95
N GLU A 121 1.86 -9.35 14.90
CA GLU A 121 1.40 -10.73 14.66
C GLU A 121 -0.05 -10.73 14.15
N ALA A 122 -0.96 -10.02 14.83
CA ALA A 122 -2.35 -9.89 14.41
C ALA A 122 -2.48 -9.33 12.99
N SER A 123 -1.76 -8.24 12.67
CA SER A 123 -1.79 -7.67 11.32
C SER A 123 -1.30 -8.63 10.23
N LYS A 124 -0.38 -9.55 10.56
CA LYS A 124 0.06 -10.60 9.62
C LYS A 124 -1.02 -11.64 9.36
N GLU A 125 -1.74 -12.03 10.41
CA GLU A 125 -2.88 -12.97 10.27
C GLU A 125 -4.03 -12.32 9.47
N ASP A 126 -4.31 -11.04 9.70
CA ASP A 126 -5.30 -10.28 8.92
C ASP A 126 -4.92 -10.23 7.43
N TYR A 127 -3.63 -10.05 7.13
CA TYR A 127 -3.13 -10.12 5.75
C TYR A 127 -3.34 -11.51 5.15
N GLN A 128 -3.01 -12.58 5.89
CA GLN A 128 -3.20 -13.95 5.42
C GLN A 128 -4.67 -14.27 5.19
N GLN A 129 -5.55 -13.81 6.08
CA GLN A 129 -6.99 -13.91 5.89
C GLN A 129 -7.42 -13.21 4.60
N SER A 130 -6.95 -11.99 4.35
CA SER A 130 -7.26 -11.24 3.13
C SER A 130 -6.80 -11.99 1.86
N VAL A 131 -5.64 -12.66 1.90
CA VAL A 131 -5.16 -13.52 0.79
C VAL A 131 -6.13 -14.68 0.55
N ASN A 132 -6.59 -15.33 1.62
CA ASN A 132 -7.54 -16.44 1.52
C ASN A 132 -8.89 -15.96 0.95
N ASP A 133 -9.40 -14.83 1.42
CA ASP A 133 -10.67 -14.25 0.97
C ASP A 133 -10.64 -13.90 -0.52
N ILE A 134 -9.55 -13.27 -0.99
CA ILE A 134 -9.36 -12.98 -2.42
C ILE A 134 -9.24 -14.26 -3.24
N SER A 135 -8.52 -15.26 -2.73
CA SER A 135 -8.38 -16.55 -3.42
C SER A 135 -9.72 -17.27 -3.59
N LEU A 136 -10.54 -17.29 -2.54
CA LEU A 136 -11.88 -17.84 -2.59
C LEU A 136 -12.80 -17.06 -3.54
N LYS A 137 -12.71 -15.73 -3.52
CA LYS A 137 -13.48 -14.89 -4.44
C LYS A 137 -13.13 -15.19 -5.89
N VAL A 138 -11.84 -15.24 -6.23
CA VAL A 138 -11.37 -15.56 -7.58
C VAL A 138 -11.81 -16.96 -8.01
N ALA A 139 -11.78 -17.94 -7.09
CA ALA A 139 -12.24 -19.29 -7.39
C ALA A 139 -13.76 -19.32 -7.71
N ASN A 140 -14.57 -18.61 -6.94
CA ASN A 140 -16.00 -18.50 -7.20
C ASN A 140 -16.31 -17.78 -8.52
N ASP A 141 -15.59 -16.68 -8.80
CA ASP A 141 -15.76 -15.95 -10.05
C ASP A 141 -15.35 -16.80 -11.26
N PHE A 142 -14.26 -17.57 -11.15
CA PHE A 142 -13.81 -18.50 -12.17
C PHE A 142 -14.86 -19.60 -12.46
N LEU A 143 -15.42 -20.21 -11.41
CA LEU A 143 -16.52 -21.19 -11.55
C LEU A 143 -17.77 -20.58 -12.21
N THR A 144 -18.08 -19.34 -11.87
CA THR A 144 -19.20 -18.61 -12.48
C THR A 144 -19.01 -18.42 -13.98
N VAL A 145 -17.77 -18.09 -14.40
CA VAL A 145 -17.41 -17.98 -15.83
C VAL A 145 -17.59 -19.33 -16.53
N LEU A 146 -17.05 -20.42 -15.94
CA LEU A 146 -17.20 -21.77 -16.52
C LEU A 146 -18.66 -22.17 -16.66
N LEU A 147 -19.45 -21.94 -15.61
CA LEU A 147 -20.89 -22.24 -15.66
C LEU A 147 -21.61 -21.44 -16.75
N SER A 148 -21.23 -20.20 -16.96
CA SER A 148 -21.81 -19.34 -17.99
C SER A 148 -21.42 -19.80 -19.39
N GLN A 149 -20.19 -20.30 -19.57
CA GLN A 149 -19.74 -20.90 -20.83
C GLN A 149 -20.55 -22.18 -21.16
N GLU A 150 -20.75 -23.07 -20.20
CA GLU A 150 -21.55 -24.28 -20.36
C GLU A 150 -23.01 -23.96 -20.70
N ARG A 151 -23.61 -22.99 -20.02
CA ARG A 151 -24.96 -22.53 -20.30
C ARG A 151 -25.08 -21.97 -21.72
N LEU A 152 -24.11 -21.23 -22.21
CA LEU A 152 -24.08 -20.71 -23.57
C LEU A 152 -24.03 -21.87 -24.59
N GLU A 153 -23.19 -22.88 -24.32
CA GLU A 153 -23.07 -24.03 -25.22
C GLU A 153 -24.38 -24.83 -25.28
N ILE A 154 -25.02 -25.11 -24.15
CA ILE A 154 -26.32 -25.76 -24.07
C ILE A 154 -27.37 -24.93 -24.82
N SER A 155 -27.38 -23.61 -24.67
CA SER A 155 -28.32 -22.74 -25.37
C SER A 155 -28.13 -22.76 -26.88
N LYS A 156 -26.89 -22.82 -27.36
CA LYS A 156 -26.61 -22.99 -28.81
C LYS A 156 -27.12 -24.32 -29.33
N GLN A 157 -26.86 -25.42 -28.62
CA GLN A 157 -27.32 -26.75 -29.01
C GLN A 157 -28.87 -26.80 -29.07
N ASN A 158 -29.56 -26.24 -28.08
CA ASN A 158 -31.00 -26.12 -28.07
C ASN A 158 -31.52 -25.29 -29.27
N PHE A 159 -30.88 -24.16 -29.55
CA PHE A 159 -31.24 -23.32 -30.70
C PHE A 159 -31.11 -24.10 -32.03
N GLU A 160 -29.99 -24.79 -32.25
CA GLU A 160 -29.80 -25.61 -33.46
C GLU A 160 -30.83 -26.75 -33.58
N SER A 161 -31.17 -27.40 -32.46
CA SER A 161 -32.19 -28.44 -32.42
C SER A 161 -33.58 -27.91 -32.82
N VAL A 162 -33.97 -26.75 -32.27
CA VAL A 162 -35.26 -26.11 -32.61
C VAL A 162 -35.29 -25.65 -34.08
N LYS A 163 -34.19 -25.11 -34.58
CA LYS A 163 -34.04 -24.70 -35.97
C LYS A 163 -34.21 -25.91 -36.93
N GLN A 164 -33.58 -27.05 -36.64
CA GLN A 164 -33.72 -28.25 -37.41
C GLN A 164 -35.18 -28.79 -37.42
N GLN A 165 -35.93 -28.62 -36.33
CA GLN A 165 -37.35 -28.98 -36.26
C GLN A 165 -38.24 -28.06 -37.08
N LEU A 166 -37.84 -26.78 -37.26
CA LEU A 166 -38.59 -25.82 -38.07
C LEU A 166 -38.36 -25.98 -39.59
N ASP A 167 -37.19 -26.52 -39.95
CA ASP A 167 -36.81 -26.74 -41.37
C ASP A 167 -37.32 -28.09 -41.93
N GLN A 168 -37.98 -28.91 -41.10
CA GLN A 168 -38.71 -30.16 -41.50
C GLN A 168 -40.21 -29.93 -41.74
#